data_78671b903fe5accfcf5780339a206fbb
#
_entry.id   78671b903fe5accfcf5780339a206fbb
#
_cell.length_a   1.000
_cell.length_b   1.000
_cell.length_c   1.000
_cell.angle_alpha   90.00
_cell.angle_beta   90.00
_cell.angle_gamma   90.00
#
_symmetry.space_group_name_H-M   'P 1'
#
loop_
_entity.id
_entity.type
_entity.pdbx_description
1 polymer ?
#
loop_
_entity_poly.entity_id
_entity_poly.type
_entity_poly.pdbx_seq_one_letter_code
_entity_poly.pdbx_strand_id
1 'polypeptide(L)'
;MILELKDICKDYLQGKMVIPVLKHIDFQMEQGEYVAIMGPSGSGKTTLRNIVGCLDQATSGQLFLDGQDISKCTENEMSDLRLKKIGFVFQNFQLLSRQTALENVELPLTYAGVAKKERRERALQALTRVGLEDRVNFQPNQLSGGQKQRVAIARALVNRPKILLADEPTGALDSTSGEQVMELFQSLNDEGVSVLMITHDSEIAAKAQRKVIIRDGIMKKEEQP
;
A
#
# COMPACT_ATOMS: atom_id res chain seq x y z
N MET A 1 2.02 -11.32 14.11
CA MET A 1 1.23 -10.09 13.83
C MET A 1 2.11 -9.07 13.12
N ILE A 2 1.69 -8.56 11.96
CA ILE A 2 2.47 -7.57 11.19
C ILE A 2 1.93 -6.16 11.43
N LEU A 3 0.63 -6.01 11.62
CA LEU A 3 -0.05 -4.74 11.84
C LEU A 3 -1.08 -4.90 12.96
N GLU A 4 -1.09 -3.96 13.92
CA GLU A 4 -2.10 -3.93 14.99
C GLU A 4 -2.49 -2.48 15.27
N LEU A 5 -3.77 -2.21 15.23
CA LEU A 5 -4.42 -0.95 15.61
C LEU A 5 -5.23 -1.20 16.87
N LYS A 6 -5.03 -0.36 17.90
CA LYS A 6 -5.76 -0.41 19.17
C LYS A 6 -6.41 0.92 19.42
N ASP A 7 -7.72 0.95 19.42
CA ASP A 7 -8.53 2.13 19.74
C ASP A 7 -8.14 3.38 18.93
N ILE A 8 -7.83 3.21 17.64
CA ILE A 8 -7.39 4.30 16.77
C ILE A 8 -8.56 5.27 16.51
N CYS A 9 -8.36 6.54 16.90
CA CYS A 9 -9.22 7.65 16.52
C CYS A 9 -8.47 8.66 15.67
N LYS A 10 -9.16 9.30 14.72
CA LYS A 10 -8.63 10.41 13.94
C LYS A 10 -9.65 11.52 13.80
N ASP A 11 -9.29 12.69 14.28
CA ASP A 11 -10.03 13.92 14.13
C ASP A 11 -9.25 14.91 13.27
N TYR A 12 -9.93 15.65 12.41
CA TYR A 12 -9.38 16.79 11.69
C TYR A 12 -9.99 18.09 12.22
N LEU A 13 -9.21 19.16 12.20
CA LEU A 13 -9.66 20.49 12.57
C LEU A 13 -9.99 21.29 11.31
N GLN A 14 -11.21 21.78 11.22
CA GLN A 14 -11.64 22.75 10.22
C GLN A 14 -12.02 24.07 10.93
N GLY A 15 -11.06 24.97 11.06
CA GLY A 15 -11.19 26.15 11.90
C GLY A 15 -11.33 25.76 13.38
N LYS A 16 -12.51 26.00 13.96
CA LYS A 16 -12.83 25.61 15.35
C LYS A 16 -13.64 24.30 15.46
N MET A 17 -14.02 23.73 14.33
CA MET A 17 -14.85 22.52 14.31
C MET A 17 -13.94 21.29 14.30
N VAL A 18 -14.24 20.33 15.18
CA VAL A 18 -13.61 18.99 15.19
C VAL A 18 -14.46 18.07 14.33
N ILE A 19 -13.83 17.44 13.34
CA ILE A 19 -14.46 16.48 12.43
C ILE A 19 -13.89 15.09 12.74
N PRO A 20 -14.63 14.21 13.47
CA PRO A 20 -14.21 12.85 13.71
C PRO A 20 -14.34 12.00 12.45
N VAL A 21 -13.22 11.41 11.99
CA VAL A 21 -13.18 10.59 10.78
C VAL A 21 -12.97 9.12 11.09
N LEU A 22 -12.12 8.77 12.05
CA LEU A 22 -11.99 7.38 12.55
C LEU A 22 -12.37 7.35 14.02
N LYS A 23 -13.12 6.30 14.39
CA LYS A 23 -13.74 6.19 15.71
C LYS A 23 -13.48 4.80 16.27
N HIS A 24 -12.55 4.71 17.24
CA HIS A 24 -12.26 3.48 17.98
C HIS A 24 -12.01 2.28 17.06
N ILE A 25 -11.04 2.42 16.12
CA ILE A 25 -10.69 1.35 15.20
C ILE A 25 -9.77 0.36 15.88
N ASP A 26 -10.23 -0.88 16.00
CA ASP A 26 -9.43 -2.04 16.36
C ASP A 26 -9.26 -2.94 15.14
N PHE A 27 -8.00 -3.27 14.79
CA PHE A 27 -7.69 -4.11 13.66
C PHE A 27 -6.37 -4.83 13.87
N GLN A 28 -6.29 -6.06 13.43
CA GLN A 28 -5.08 -6.88 13.49
C GLN A 28 -4.88 -7.59 12.15
N MET A 29 -3.62 -7.77 11.75
CA MET A 29 -3.24 -8.48 10.54
C MET A 29 -2.00 -9.31 10.79
N GLU A 30 -2.03 -10.57 10.40
CA GLU A 30 -0.89 -11.48 10.52
C GLU A 30 0.10 -11.31 9.35
N GLN A 31 1.32 -11.78 9.57
CA GLN A 31 2.32 -11.79 8.50
C GLN A 31 1.89 -12.77 7.40
N GLY A 32 2.03 -12.34 6.14
CA GLY A 32 1.62 -13.13 4.97
C GLY A 32 0.10 -13.12 4.71
N GLU A 33 -0.68 -12.42 5.52
CA GLU A 33 -2.12 -12.31 5.30
C GLU A 33 -2.43 -11.36 4.14
N TYR A 34 -3.50 -11.68 3.40
CA TYR A 34 -4.09 -10.79 2.38
C TYR A 34 -5.46 -10.31 2.87
N VAL A 35 -5.54 -9.03 3.24
CA VAL A 35 -6.77 -8.41 3.77
C VAL A 35 -7.26 -7.33 2.84
N ALA A 36 -8.58 -7.31 2.58
CA ALA A 36 -9.23 -6.21 1.89
C ALA A 36 -10.07 -5.37 2.86
N ILE A 37 -9.84 -4.05 2.87
CA ILE A 37 -10.68 -3.09 3.58
C ILE A 37 -11.62 -2.43 2.57
N MET A 38 -12.92 -2.60 2.81
CA MET A 38 -13.99 -2.08 1.99
C MET A 38 -14.78 -0.99 2.71
N GLY A 39 -15.51 -0.20 1.94
CA GLY A 39 -16.46 0.78 2.47
C GLY A 39 -16.85 1.84 1.44
N PRO A 40 -17.96 2.58 1.65
CA PRO A 40 -18.38 3.64 0.76
C PRO A 40 -17.39 4.81 0.73
N SER A 41 -17.55 5.73 -0.24
CA SER A 41 -16.80 6.98 -0.26
C SER A 41 -17.05 7.77 1.04
N GLY A 42 -15.99 8.38 1.58
CA GLY A 42 -16.09 9.15 2.84
C GLY A 42 -16.11 8.31 4.13
N SER A 43 -16.03 6.98 4.07
CA SER A 43 -16.07 6.13 5.27
C SER A 43 -14.81 6.16 6.14
N GLY A 44 -13.73 6.84 5.72
CA GLY A 44 -12.46 6.91 6.46
C GLY A 44 -11.32 6.04 5.91
N LYS A 45 -11.53 5.30 4.80
CA LYS A 45 -10.50 4.40 4.21
C LYS A 45 -9.19 5.11 3.89
N THR A 46 -9.24 6.28 3.25
CA THR A 46 -8.04 7.07 2.91
C THR A 46 -7.31 7.53 4.17
N THR A 47 -8.04 7.93 5.20
CA THR A 47 -7.46 8.32 6.49
C THR A 47 -6.79 7.14 7.17
N LEU A 48 -7.46 5.97 7.20
CA LEU A 48 -6.90 4.74 7.76
C LEU A 48 -5.64 4.32 6.99
N ARG A 49 -5.67 4.34 5.65
CA ARG A 49 -4.49 4.08 4.80
C ARG A 49 -3.33 5.02 5.15
N ASN A 50 -3.60 6.30 5.32
CA ASN A 50 -2.56 7.28 5.62
C ASN A 50 -1.91 7.00 6.98
N ILE A 51 -2.70 6.63 7.98
CA ILE A 51 -2.19 6.29 9.32
C ILE A 51 -1.37 5.01 9.26
N VAL A 52 -1.91 3.92 8.70
CA VAL A 52 -1.19 2.64 8.55
C VAL A 52 0.07 2.82 7.68
N GLY A 53 -0.01 3.69 6.68
CA GLY A 53 1.09 4.01 5.78
C GLY A 53 2.13 4.98 6.34
N CYS A 54 2.03 5.39 7.60
CA CYS A 54 2.91 6.40 8.21
C CYS A 54 2.94 7.74 7.42
N LEU A 55 1.83 8.11 6.76
CA LEU A 55 1.64 9.38 6.06
C LEU A 55 0.90 10.42 6.92
N ASP A 56 0.24 9.96 7.97
CA ASP A 56 -0.49 10.77 8.96
C ASP A 56 -0.43 10.07 10.32
N GLN A 57 -0.72 10.80 11.39
CA GLN A 57 -0.78 10.25 12.76
C GLN A 57 -2.22 10.16 13.23
N ALA A 58 -2.52 9.14 14.04
CA ALA A 58 -3.77 9.07 14.78
C ALA A 58 -3.86 10.22 15.80
N THR A 59 -5.08 10.67 16.11
CA THR A 59 -5.32 11.62 17.20
C THR A 59 -5.17 10.93 18.56
N SER A 60 -5.57 9.66 18.65
CA SER A 60 -5.39 8.81 19.83
C SER A 60 -5.37 7.34 19.44
N GLY A 61 -5.04 6.47 20.39
CA GLY A 61 -4.88 5.03 20.20
C GLY A 61 -3.42 4.63 19.99
N GLN A 62 -3.21 3.35 19.67
CA GLN A 62 -1.88 2.77 19.45
C GLN A 62 -1.81 2.04 18.12
N LEU A 63 -0.71 2.24 17.40
CA LEU A 63 -0.40 1.59 16.14
C LEU A 63 0.91 0.82 16.25
N PHE A 64 0.85 -0.48 15.98
CA PHE A 64 2.03 -1.35 15.95
C PHE A 64 2.28 -1.85 14.52
N LEU A 65 3.51 -1.72 14.07
CA LEU A 65 3.99 -2.26 12.79
C LEU A 65 5.20 -3.16 13.04
N ASP A 66 5.10 -4.43 12.64
CA ASP A 66 6.15 -5.45 12.85
C ASP A 66 6.57 -5.52 14.33
N GLY A 67 5.58 -5.50 15.24
CA GLY A 67 5.77 -5.55 16.70
C GLY A 67 6.26 -4.27 17.36
N GLN A 68 6.56 -3.22 16.60
CA GLN A 68 7.03 -1.93 17.11
C GLN A 68 5.86 -0.95 17.26
N ASP A 69 5.69 -0.35 18.47
CA ASP A 69 4.76 0.78 18.66
C ASP A 69 5.29 2.01 17.92
N ILE A 70 4.52 2.49 16.96
CA ILE A 70 4.87 3.65 16.11
C ILE A 70 3.97 4.85 16.35
N SER A 71 3.09 4.80 17.36
CA SER A 71 2.09 5.82 17.65
C SER A 71 2.68 7.20 17.98
N LYS A 72 3.91 7.22 18.51
CA LYS A 72 4.61 8.44 18.94
C LYS A 72 5.86 8.74 18.11
N CYS A 73 6.02 8.08 16.97
CA CYS A 73 7.15 8.33 16.08
C CYS A 73 7.13 9.76 15.54
N THR A 74 8.30 10.36 15.46
CA THR A 74 8.51 11.64 14.78
C THR A 74 8.31 11.47 13.26
N GLU A 75 8.16 12.56 12.52
CA GLU A 75 8.04 12.54 11.05
C GLU A 75 9.24 11.85 10.37
N ASN A 76 10.44 12.05 10.90
CA ASN A 76 11.65 11.39 10.38
C ASN A 76 11.61 9.88 10.60
N GLU A 77 11.22 9.43 11.79
CA GLU A 77 11.07 8.00 12.10
C GLU A 77 9.96 7.37 11.27
N MET A 78 8.82 8.03 11.08
CA MET A 78 7.76 7.57 10.18
C MET A 78 8.24 7.47 8.72
N SER A 79 9.07 8.43 8.28
CA SER A 79 9.66 8.39 6.93
C SER A 79 10.59 7.19 6.75
N ASP A 80 11.40 6.89 7.75
CA ASP A 80 12.28 5.72 7.78
C ASP A 80 11.50 4.39 7.78
N LEU A 81 10.44 4.30 8.60
CA LEU A 81 9.55 3.14 8.66
C LEU A 81 8.86 2.90 7.31
N ARG A 82 8.33 3.98 6.72
CA ARG A 82 7.70 3.95 5.40
C ARG A 82 8.66 3.43 4.32
N LEU A 83 9.90 3.93 4.32
CA LEU A 83 10.93 3.51 3.37
C LEU A 83 11.31 2.02 3.52
N LYS A 84 11.39 1.52 4.75
CA LYS A 84 11.94 0.20 5.06
C LYS A 84 10.89 -0.90 5.16
N LYS A 85 9.67 -0.57 5.63
CA LYS A 85 8.66 -1.57 6.01
C LYS A 85 7.40 -1.55 5.15
N ILE A 86 7.14 -0.47 4.40
CA ILE A 86 5.88 -0.29 3.68
C ILE A 86 6.13 -0.10 2.19
N GLY A 87 5.49 -0.90 1.36
CA GLY A 87 5.42 -0.68 -0.08
C GLY A 87 4.06 -0.11 -0.46
N PHE A 88 4.03 1.02 -1.18
CA PHE A 88 2.80 1.65 -1.62
C PHE A 88 2.49 1.37 -3.08
N VAL A 89 1.23 1.00 -3.35
CA VAL A 89 0.66 0.88 -4.69
C VAL A 89 -0.62 1.71 -4.75
N PHE A 90 -0.66 2.71 -5.63
CA PHE A 90 -1.77 3.65 -5.76
C PHE A 90 -2.55 3.44 -7.06
N GLN A 91 -3.80 3.88 -7.09
CA GLN A 91 -4.68 3.86 -8.26
C GLN A 91 -4.06 4.58 -9.47
N ASN A 92 -3.46 5.74 -9.28
CA ASN A 92 -2.87 6.57 -10.33
C ASN A 92 -1.36 6.33 -10.51
N PHE A 93 -0.86 5.14 -10.19
CA PHE A 93 0.53 4.67 -10.38
C PHE A 93 1.61 5.51 -9.67
N GLN A 94 1.46 6.83 -9.62
CA GLN A 94 2.39 7.81 -9.03
C GLN A 94 3.84 7.63 -9.54
N LEU A 95 3.99 7.38 -10.85
CA LEU A 95 5.30 7.29 -11.50
C LEU A 95 5.83 8.68 -11.86
N LEU A 96 7.14 8.86 -11.75
CA LEU A 96 7.84 10.04 -12.23
C LEU A 96 7.86 9.99 -13.76
N SER A 97 7.12 10.89 -14.42
CA SER A 97 6.85 10.86 -15.85
C SER A 97 8.08 11.03 -16.75
N ARG A 98 9.14 11.66 -16.24
CA ARG A 98 10.41 11.91 -16.96
C ARG A 98 11.47 10.84 -16.70
N GLN A 99 11.20 9.88 -15.82
CA GLN A 99 12.08 8.79 -15.46
C GLN A 99 11.65 7.51 -16.16
N THR A 100 12.61 6.64 -16.50
CA THR A 100 12.33 5.31 -17.03
C THR A 100 11.68 4.40 -15.98
N ALA A 101 11.17 3.23 -16.40
CA ALA A 101 10.68 2.20 -15.48
C ALA A 101 11.75 1.82 -14.45
N LEU A 102 12.99 1.61 -14.91
CA LEU A 102 14.13 1.28 -14.07
C LEU A 102 14.40 2.37 -13.03
N GLU A 103 14.50 3.63 -13.46
CA GLU A 103 14.77 4.76 -12.57
C GLU A 103 13.64 4.99 -11.55
N ASN A 104 12.38 4.76 -11.93
CA ASN A 104 11.25 4.79 -10.99
C ASN A 104 11.40 3.71 -9.91
N VAL A 105 11.85 2.50 -10.25
CA VAL A 105 12.05 1.41 -9.30
C VAL A 105 13.33 1.60 -8.47
N GLU A 106 14.35 2.24 -9.01
CA GLU A 106 15.58 2.60 -8.27
C GLU A 106 15.35 3.65 -7.17
N LEU A 107 14.29 4.46 -7.28
CA LEU A 107 14.07 5.62 -6.43
C LEU A 107 14.05 5.32 -4.93
N PRO A 108 13.29 4.33 -4.43
CA PRO A 108 13.30 3.97 -3.00
C PRO A 108 14.68 3.50 -2.51
N LEU A 109 15.43 2.81 -3.37
CA LEU A 109 16.79 2.35 -3.05
C LEU A 109 17.78 3.52 -2.96
N THR A 110 17.52 4.61 -3.73
CA THR A 110 18.30 5.84 -3.63
C THR A 110 18.12 6.49 -2.28
N TYR A 111 16.88 6.58 -1.79
CA TYR A 111 16.59 7.10 -0.46
C TYR A 111 17.11 6.20 0.66
N ALA A 112 17.19 4.88 0.42
CA ALA A 112 17.78 3.92 1.34
C ALA A 112 19.33 3.96 1.35
N GLY A 113 19.98 4.81 0.55
CA GLY A 113 21.43 4.93 0.49
C GLY A 113 22.14 3.76 -0.20
N VAL A 114 21.43 2.93 -0.96
CA VAL A 114 22.00 1.76 -1.65
C VAL A 114 22.94 2.22 -2.78
N ALA A 115 24.12 1.58 -2.90
CA ALA A 115 25.10 1.89 -3.93
C ALA A 115 24.54 1.71 -5.35
N LYS A 116 24.94 2.55 -6.30
CA LYS A 116 24.36 2.62 -7.67
C LYS A 116 24.34 1.26 -8.38
N LYS A 117 25.40 0.47 -8.28
CA LYS A 117 25.48 -0.85 -8.93
C LYS A 117 24.44 -1.82 -8.35
N GLU A 118 24.39 -1.95 -7.04
CA GLU A 118 23.43 -2.81 -6.34
C GLU A 118 21.99 -2.35 -6.58
N ARG A 119 21.76 -1.04 -6.53
CA ARG A 119 20.45 -0.43 -6.79
C ARG A 119 19.90 -0.84 -8.16
N ARG A 120 20.74 -0.75 -9.21
CA ARG A 120 20.38 -1.15 -10.56
C ARG A 120 20.06 -2.65 -10.65
N GLU A 121 20.88 -3.50 -10.04
CA GLU A 121 20.66 -4.95 -10.04
C GLU A 121 19.33 -5.32 -9.36
N ARG A 122 19.05 -4.75 -8.18
CA ARG A 122 17.81 -4.98 -7.43
C ARG A 122 16.58 -4.46 -8.20
N ALA A 123 16.68 -3.30 -8.83
CA ALA A 123 15.59 -2.73 -9.62
C ALA A 123 15.29 -3.57 -10.87
N LEU A 124 16.31 -4.09 -11.56
CA LEU A 124 16.14 -5.02 -12.67
C LEU A 124 15.44 -6.31 -12.22
N GLN A 125 15.87 -6.91 -11.11
CA GLN A 125 15.22 -8.10 -10.54
C GLN A 125 13.75 -7.84 -10.22
N ALA A 126 13.44 -6.66 -9.64
CA ALA A 126 12.06 -6.30 -9.34
C ALA A 126 11.20 -6.12 -10.59
N LEU A 127 11.74 -5.56 -11.67
CA LEU A 127 11.06 -5.43 -12.95
C LEU A 127 10.85 -6.78 -13.64
N THR A 128 11.84 -7.66 -13.62
CA THR A 128 11.70 -9.04 -14.12
C THR A 128 10.61 -9.80 -13.37
N ARG A 129 10.53 -9.65 -12.03
CA ARG A 129 9.50 -10.30 -11.20
C ARG A 129 8.07 -9.90 -11.58
N VAL A 130 7.88 -8.72 -12.17
CA VAL A 130 6.58 -8.26 -12.66
C VAL A 130 6.41 -8.37 -14.18
N GLY A 131 7.31 -9.07 -14.88
CA GLY A 131 7.27 -9.32 -16.32
C GLY A 131 7.49 -8.06 -17.16
N LEU A 132 8.47 -7.23 -16.79
CA LEU A 132 8.79 -5.98 -17.50
C LEU A 132 10.29 -5.85 -17.82
N GLU A 133 11.02 -6.95 -17.93
CA GLU A 133 12.43 -7.00 -18.30
C GLU A 133 12.75 -6.31 -19.61
N ASP A 134 11.84 -6.39 -20.59
CA ASP A 134 11.98 -5.76 -21.92
C ASP A 134 11.56 -4.28 -21.92
N ARG A 135 11.07 -3.74 -20.81
CA ARG A 135 10.51 -2.38 -20.70
C ARG A 135 11.28 -1.48 -19.76
N VAL A 136 12.44 -1.90 -19.28
CA VAL A 136 13.24 -1.20 -18.24
C VAL A 136 13.60 0.23 -18.62
N ASN A 137 13.83 0.51 -19.90
CA ASN A 137 14.20 1.83 -20.41
C ASN A 137 12.99 2.67 -20.89
N PHE A 138 11.77 2.16 -20.79
CA PHE A 138 10.57 2.86 -21.23
C PHE A 138 10.15 3.90 -20.17
N GLN A 139 9.72 5.06 -20.64
CA GLN A 139 9.10 6.08 -19.81
C GLN A 139 7.59 5.78 -19.62
N PRO A 140 6.94 6.30 -18.58
CA PRO A 140 5.52 6.05 -18.31
C PRO A 140 4.57 6.34 -19.47
N ASN A 141 4.87 7.34 -20.31
CA ASN A 141 4.06 7.65 -21.50
C ASN A 141 4.16 6.59 -22.63
N GLN A 142 5.13 5.68 -22.55
CA GLN A 142 5.35 4.57 -23.48
C GLN A 142 4.76 3.25 -22.98
N LEU A 143 4.18 3.25 -21.77
CA LEU A 143 3.65 2.06 -21.08
C LEU A 143 2.12 2.08 -21.06
N SER A 144 1.50 0.89 -21.20
CA SER A 144 0.06 0.72 -20.95
C SER A 144 -0.28 0.96 -19.46
N GLY A 145 -1.57 1.10 -19.12
CA GLY A 145 -2.03 1.23 -17.74
C GLY A 145 -1.56 0.09 -16.86
N GLY A 146 -1.76 -1.15 -17.28
CA GLY A 146 -1.32 -2.34 -16.56
C GLY A 146 0.20 -2.43 -16.41
N GLN A 147 0.98 -2.02 -17.44
CA GLN A 147 2.43 -1.94 -17.34
C GLN A 147 2.89 -0.88 -16.33
N LYS A 148 2.27 0.31 -16.32
CA LYS A 148 2.54 1.35 -15.31
C LYS A 148 2.28 0.83 -13.90
N GLN A 149 1.18 0.11 -13.70
CA GLN A 149 0.85 -0.46 -12.40
C GLN A 149 1.86 -1.51 -11.96
N ARG A 150 2.31 -2.38 -12.89
CA ARG A 150 3.38 -3.34 -12.59
C ARG A 150 4.71 -2.67 -12.25
N VAL A 151 5.08 -1.54 -12.89
CA VAL A 151 6.24 -0.73 -12.47
C VAL A 151 6.04 -0.18 -11.04
N ALA A 152 4.83 0.32 -10.72
CA ALA A 152 4.52 0.81 -9.37
C ALA A 152 4.62 -0.30 -8.31
N ILE A 153 4.17 -1.53 -8.65
CA ILE A 153 4.31 -2.71 -7.78
C ILE A 153 5.79 -3.09 -7.62
N ALA A 154 6.58 -3.14 -8.70
CA ALA A 154 8.03 -3.40 -8.62
C ALA A 154 8.74 -2.38 -7.73
N ARG A 155 8.40 -1.08 -7.86
CA ARG A 155 8.90 -0.02 -7.01
C ARG A 155 8.54 -0.23 -5.54
N ALA A 156 7.31 -0.65 -5.26
CA ALA A 156 6.86 -0.93 -3.90
C ALA A 156 7.60 -2.11 -3.26
N LEU A 157 8.00 -3.11 -4.05
CA LEU A 157 8.66 -4.34 -3.59
C LEU A 157 10.17 -4.22 -3.42
N VAL A 158 10.82 -3.24 -4.07
CA VAL A 158 12.29 -3.21 -4.24
C VAL A 158 13.08 -3.13 -2.94
N ASN A 159 12.50 -2.53 -1.88
CA ASN A 159 13.06 -2.49 -0.52
C ASN A 159 12.68 -3.72 0.33
N ARG A 160 11.98 -4.71 -0.24
CA ARG A 160 11.49 -5.90 0.48
C ARG A 160 10.64 -5.51 1.71
N PRO A 161 9.56 -4.76 1.51
CA PRO A 161 8.74 -4.27 2.61
C PRO A 161 8.09 -5.43 3.37
N LYS A 162 7.65 -5.14 4.59
CA LYS A 162 6.90 -6.09 5.43
C LYS A 162 5.44 -6.18 5.01
N ILE A 163 4.88 -5.08 4.47
CA ILE A 163 3.49 -4.99 4.03
C ILE A 163 3.41 -4.19 2.72
N LEU A 164 2.61 -4.67 1.77
CA LEU A 164 2.14 -3.89 0.62
C LEU A 164 0.80 -3.25 0.95
N LEU A 165 0.73 -1.94 0.83
CA LEU A 165 -0.47 -1.15 1.03
C LEU A 165 -0.98 -0.70 -0.34
N ALA A 166 -2.03 -1.36 -0.84
CA ALA A 166 -2.61 -1.11 -2.16
C ALA A 166 -3.91 -0.33 -2.05
N ASP A 167 -3.98 0.83 -2.69
CA ASP A 167 -5.15 1.72 -2.69
C ASP A 167 -5.76 1.76 -4.09
N GLU A 168 -6.93 1.09 -4.25
CA GLU A 168 -7.65 0.95 -5.53
C GLU A 168 -6.74 0.55 -6.69
N PRO A 169 -5.94 -0.53 -6.58
CA PRO A 169 -4.82 -0.78 -7.50
C PRO A 169 -5.24 -1.08 -8.94
N THR A 170 -6.52 -1.34 -9.19
CA THR A 170 -7.09 -1.63 -10.51
C THR A 170 -8.02 -0.55 -11.02
N GLY A 171 -8.34 0.47 -10.22
CA GLY A 171 -9.37 1.46 -10.52
C GLY A 171 -9.10 2.37 -11.73
N ALA A 172 -7.89 2.37 -12.28
CA ALA A 172 -7.52 3.09 -13.51
C ALA A 172 -7.19 2.16 -14.68
N LEU A 173 -7.54 0.86 -14.59
CA LEU A 173 -7.20 -0.17 -15.56
C LEU A 173 -8.44 -0.70 -16.28
N ASP A 174 -8.25 -1.19 -17.50
CA ASP A 174 -9.22 -2.07 -18.15
C ASP A 174 -9.31 -3.43 -17.43
N SER A 175 -10.37 -4.18 -17.69
CA SER A 175 -10.66 -5.44 -16.98
C SER A 175 -9.51 -6.45 -17.11
N THR A 176 -8.96 -6.64 -18.32
CA THR A 176 -7.88 -7.60 -18.57
C THR A 176 -6.59 -7.21 -17.84
N SER A 177 -6.21 -5.93 -17.88
CA SER A 177 -5.07 -5.42 -17.15
C SER A 177 -5.28 -5.49 -15.64
N GLY A 178 -6.51 -5.26 -15.18
CA GLY A 178 -6.90 -5.38 -13.79
C GLY A 178 -6.74 -6.80 -13.27
N GLU A 179 -7.22 -7.80 -14.02
CA GLU A 179 -7.05 -9.22 -13.68
C GLU A 179 -5.58 -9.63 -13.55
N GLN A 180 -4.73 -9.25 -14.52
CA GLN A 180 -3.29 -9.54 -14.48
C GLN A 180 -2.61 -8.91 -13.25
N VAL A 181 -3.02 -7.71 -12.87
CA VAL A 181 -2.49 -7.04 -11.66
C VAL A 181 -2.95 -7.79 -10.40
N MET A 182 -4.19 -8.27 -10.35
CA MET A 182 -4.68 -9.04 -9.22
C MET A 182 -4.03 -10.41 -9.10
N GLU A 183 -3.76 -11.10 -10.23
CA GLU A 183 -2.98 -12.33 -10.27
C GLU A 183 -1.57 -12.12 -9.71
N LEU A 184 -0.95 -10.97 -10.04
CA LEU A 184 0.35 -10.61 -9.49
C LEU A 184 0.28 -10.40 -7.96
N PHE A 185 -0.74 -9.72 -7.43
CA PHE A 185 -0.92 -9.60 -5.96
C PHE A 185 -1.10 -10.96 -5.29
N GLN A 186 -1.86 -11.87 -5.91
CA GLN A 186 -2.04 -13.23 -5.39
C GLN A 186 -0.71 -13.98 -5.36
N SER A 187 0.04 -13.98 -6.47
CA SER A 187 1.37 -14.62 -6.52
C SER A 187 2.33 -14.06 -5.47
N LEU A 188 2.33 -12.74 -5.25
CA LEU A 188 3.15 -12.12 -4.21
C LEU A 188 2.73 -12.55 -2.80
N ASN A 189 1.43 -12.69 -2.56
CA ASN A 189 0.92 -13.17 -1.28
C ASN A 189 1.25 -14.64 -1.06
N ASP A 190 1.14 -15.49 -2.08
CA ASP A 190 1.55 -16.90 -2.04
C ASP A 190 3.05 -17.07 -1.71
N GLU A 191 3.89 -16.08 -2.08
CA GLU A 191 5.29 -15.99 -1.68
C GLU A 191 5.50 -15.44 -0.24
N GLY A 192 4.42 -15.16 0.50
CA GLY A 192 4.43 -14.70 1.89
C GLY A 192 4.46 -13.18 2.08
N VAL A 193 4.22 -12.39 1.03
CA VAL A 193 4.09 -10.93 1.15
C VAL A 193 2.74 -10.59 1.78
N SER A 194 2.74 -9.83 2.87
CA SER A 194 1.51 -9.31 3.48
C SER A 194 0.90 -8.22 2.59
N VAL A 195 -0.40 -8.32 2.29
CA VAL A 195 -1.10 -7.36 1.41
C VAL A 195 -2.31 -6.77 2.14
N LEU A 196 -2.30 -5.46 2.35
CA LEU A 196 -3.47 -4.71 2.79
C LEU A 196 -4.01 -3.90 1.62
N MET A 197 -5.14 -4.34 1.10
CA MET A 197 -5.81 -3.71 -0.04
C MET A 197 -6.98 -2.86 0.42
N ILE A 198 -7.10 -1.68 -0.12
CA ILE A 198 -8.25 -0.81 0.06
C ILE A 198 -8.98 -0.73 -1.27
N THR A 199 -10.25 -1.09 -1.27
CA THR A 199 -11.09 -1.03 -2.48
C THR A 199 -12.55 -0.83 -2.13
N HIS A 200 -13.33 -0.30 -3.05
CA HIS A 200 -14.78 -0.29 -2.99
C HIS A 200 -15.39 -1.38 -3.89
N ASP A 201 -14.59 -2.06 -4.67
CA ASP A 201 -14.99 -3.12 -5.58
C ASP A 201 -15.05 -4.46 -4.84
N SER A 202 -16.25 -5.09 -4.85
CA SER A 202 -16.50 -6.36 -4.17
C SER A 202 -15.82 -7.55 -4.84
N GLU A 203 -15.61 -7.52 -6.17
CA GLU A 203 -14.96 -8.59 -6.91
C GLU A 203 -13.46 -8.60 -6.60
N ILE A 204 -12.85 -7.40 -6.54
CA ILE A 204 -11.46 -7.23 -6.15
C ILE A 204 -11.25 -7.68 -4.69
N ALA A 205 -12.15 -7.26 -3.78
CA ALA A 205 -12.06 -7.65 -2.38
C ALA A 205 -12.29 -9.16 -2.17
N ALA A 206 -13.03 -9.83 -3.06
CA ALA A 206 -13.27 -11.27 -3.00
C ALA A 206 -12.00 -12.11 -3.20
N LYS A 207 -10.95 -11.53 -3.77
CA LYS A 207 -9.63 -12.19 -3.94
C LYS A 207 -8.79 -12.21 -2.66
N ALA A 208 -9.15 -11.41 -1.66
CA ALA A 208 -8.46 -11.41 -0.36
C ALA A 208 -8.93 -12.58 0.51
N GLN A 209 -8.04 -13.05 1.38
CA GLN A 209 -8.34 -14.11 2.37
C GLN A 209 -9.35 -13.64 3.42
N ARG A 210 -9.38 -12.33 3.70
CA ARG A 210 -10.24 -11.72 4.71
C ARG A 210 -10.73 -10.35 4.25
N LYS A 211 -12.01 -10.06 4.51
CA LYS A 211 -12.65 -8.78 4.21
C LYS A 211 -13.04 -8.07 5.48
N VAL A 212 -12.80 -6.78 5.53
CA VAL A 212 -13.17 -5.90 6.64
C VAL A 212 -13.92 -4.70 6.08
N ILE A 213 -15.01 -4.31 6.71
CA ILE A 213 -15.84 -3.19 6.25
C ILE A 213 -15.65 -2.01 7.20
N ILE A 214 -15.29 -0.84 6.63
CA ILE A 214 -15.31 0.44 7.34
C ILE A 214 -16.49 1.27 6.87
N ARG A 215 -17.30 1.76 7.82
CA ARG A 215 -18.45 2.62 7.55
C ARG A 215 -18.58 3.68 8.63
N ASP A 216 -18.72 4.95 8.21
CA ASP A 216 -18.89 6.12 9.09
C ASP A 216 -17.76 6.23 10.16
N GLY A 217 -16.54 5.86 9.76
CA GLY A 217 -15.35 5.88 10.63
C GLY A 217 -15.27 4.71 11.62
N ILE A 218 -16.13 3.71 11.52
CA ILE A 218 -16.16 2.54 12.40
C ILE A 218 -15.85 1.29 11.58
N MET A 219 -14.96 0.45 12.09
CA MET A 219 -14.68 -0.85 11.50
C MET A 219 -15.68 -1.87 12.04
N LYS A 220 -16.44 -2.52 11.15
CA LYS A 220 -17.34 -3.60 11.52
C LYS A 220 -16.61 -4.92 11.38
N LYS A 221 -16.80 -5.81 12.36
CA LYS A 221 -16.29 -7.18 12.29
C LYS A 221 -16.81 -7.87 11.03
N GLU A 222 -15.94 -8.67 10.46
CA GLU A 222 -16.03 -9.42 9.24
C GLU A 222 -17.37 -10.14 9.00
N GLU A 223 -17.82 -10.10 7.74
CA GLU A 223 -18.52 -11.23 7.16
C GLU A 223 -17.45 -12.19 6.62
N GLN A 224 -17.25 -13.33 7.28
CA GLN A 224 -16.56 -14.46 6.66
C GLN A 224 -17.41 -14.93 5.47
N PRO A 225 -16.78 -15.24 4.32
CA PRO A 225 -17.51 -15.73 3.17
C PRO A 225 -18.23 -17.04 3.42
#